data_a23a20dec5593660496fc991f453b17f
#
_entry.id   a23a20dec5593660496fc991f453b17f
#
_cell.length_a   1.000
_cell.length_b   1.000
_cell.length_c   1.000
_cell.angle_alpha   90.00
_cell.angle_beta   90.00
_cell.angle_gamma   90.00
#
_symmetry.space_group_name_H-M   'P 1'
#
loop_
_entity.id
_entity.type
_entity.pdbx_description
1 polymer ?
#
loop_
_entity_poly.entity_id
_entity_poly.type
_entity_poly.pdbx_seq_one_letter_code
_entity_poly.pdbx_strand_id
1 'polypeptide(L)'
;MIRILHTADWHLGQTFFGYDRVEEHTHFLQWLVRELKENKIDVLLIAGDIFDVSNPSAASQHMFYRFIRQVTEENPKLQLVVVAGNHDSAARLEAPLPLLQEMRTEIRGIVRRHEGEIDYDHLIVELKNSEGEVEALCLAVPFLRQGDYPVVTTDGNPYAEGVKELYARLQ
;
A
#
# COMPACT_ATOMS: atom_id res chain seq x y z
N MET A 1 -14.71 14.70 -9.98
CA MET A 1 -14.37 14.56 -8.53
C MET A 1 -14.00 13.12 -8.27
N ILE A 2 -12.77 12.86 -7.84
CA ILE A 2 -12.24 11.54 -7.52
C ILE A 2 -12.90 10.95 -6.26
N ARG A 3 -13.18 9.64 -6.28
CA ARG A 3 -13.69 8.87 -5.15
C ARG A 3 -12.62 7.93 -4.65
N ILE A 4 -12.22 8.10 -3.40
CA ILE A 4 -11.15 7.31 -2.79
C ILE A 4 -11.75 6.45 -1.66
N LEU A 5 -11.42 5.16 -1.66
CA LEU A 5 -11.66 4.27 -0.54
C LEU A 5 -10.32 3.96 0.13
N HIS A 6 -10.25 4.08 1.43
CA HIS A 6 -9.06 3.80 2.23
C HIS A 6 -9.30 2.61 3.16
N THR A 7 -8.34 1.71 3.24
CA THR A 7 -8.33 0.57 4.15
C THR A 7 -6.91 0.26 4.61
N ALA A 8 -6.74 -0.46 5.71
CA ALA A 8 -5.46 -0.83 6.31
C ALA A 8 -5.60 -2.12 7.13
N ASP A 9 -4.49 -2.67 7.58
CA ASP A 9 -4.42 -3.70 8.62
C ASP A 9 -5.23 -4.95 8.29
N TRP A 10 -5.05 -5.51 7.09
CA TRP A 10 -5.77 -6.70 6.67
C TRP A 10 -5.29 -7.97 7.37
N HIS A 11 -4.00 -8.04 7.69
CA HIS A 11 -3.36 -9.18 8.35
C HIS A 11 -3.73 -10.53 7.74
N LEU A 12 -3.65 -10.63 6.41
CA LEU A 12 -3.98 -11.87 5.71
C LEU A 12 -3.09 -13.03 6.19
N GLY A 13 -3.72 -14.11 6.61
CA GLY A 13 -3.04 -15.27 7.20
C GLY A 13 -2.96 -15.23 8.71
N GLN A 14 -3.55 -14.23 9.36
CA GLN A 14 -3.65 -14.19 10.81
C GLN A 14 -4.45 -15.38 11.34
N THR A 15 -4.03 -15.89 12.49
CA THR A 15 -4.76 -16.87 13.27
C THR A 15 -5.28 -16.25 14.57
N PHE A 16 -6.44 -16.71 15.02
CA PHE A 16 -7.01 -16.29 16.28
C PHE A 16 -7.22 -17.50 17.19
N PHE A 17 -6.49 -17.58 18.30
CA PHE A 17 -6.47 -18.73 19.22
C PHE A 17 -6.28 -20.08 18.52
N GLY A 18 -5.41 -20.13 17.49
CA GLY A 18 -5.11 -21.34 16.72
C GLY A 18 -6.10 -21.65 15.59
N TYR A 19 -7.15 -20.84 15.41
CA TYR A 19 -8.06 -20.92 14.28
C TYR A 19 -7.59 -19.97 13.16
N ASP A 20 -7.55 -20.47 11.93
CA ASP A 20 -7.28 -19.58 10.80
C ASP A 20 -8.51 -18.71 10.50
N ARG A 21 -8.26 -17.57 9.88
CA ARG A 21 -9.28 -16.57 9.54
C ARG A 21 -9.50 -16.45 8.02
N VAL A 22 -9.21 -17.51 7.29
CA VAL A 22 -9.31 -17.53 5.83
C VAL A 22 -10.74 -17.21 5.36
N GLU A 23 -11.77 -17.70 6.06
CA GLU A 23 -13.16 -17.42 5.72
C GLU A 23 -13.52 -15.95 5.90
N GLU A 24 -13.15 -15.36 7.06
CA GLU A 24 -13.40 -13.93 7.33
C GLU A 24 -12.67 -13.04 6.33
N HIS A 25 -11.39 -13.32 6.07
CA HIS A 25 -10.62 -12.58 5.09
C HIS A 25 -11.24 -12.71 3.68
N THR A 26 -11.69 -13.90 3.31
CA THR A 26 -12.35 -14.13 2.02
C THR A 26 -13.64 -13.33 1.92
N HIS A 27 -14.49 -13.34 2.95
CA HIS A 27 -15.72 -12.56 2.99
C HIS A 27 -15.46 -11.05 2.93
N PHE A 28 -14.45 -10.57 3.68
CA PHE A 28 -14.02 -9.17 3.66
C PHE A 28 -13.59 -8.74 2.26
N LEU A 29 -12.70 -9.50 1.62
CA LEU A 29 -12.23 -9.15 0.28
C LEU A 29 -13.35 -9.18 -0.77
N GLN A 30 -14.26 -10.15 -0.70
CA GLN A 30 -15.44 -10.20 -1.56
C GLN A 30 -16.40 -9.03 -1.34
N TRP A 31 -16.58 -8.62 -0.09
CA TRP A 31 -17.33 -7.42 0.25
C TRP A 31 -16.64 -6.18 -0.33
N LEU A 32 -15.34 -6.04 -0.16
CA LEU A 32 -14.58 -4.91 -0.67
C LEU A 32 -14.67 -4.79 -2.20
N VAL A 33 -14.60 -5.91 -2.93
CA VAL A 33 -14.79 -5.92 -4.39
C VAL A 33 -16.17 -5.32 -4.77
N ARG A 34 -17.25 -5.69 -4.06
CA ARG A 34 -18.58 -5.14 -4.31
C ARG A 34 -18.64 -3.65 -4.01
N GLU A 35 -18.11 -3.23 -2.85
CA GLU A 35 -18.07 -1.81 -2.44
C GLU A 35 -17.36 -0.93 -3.46
N LEU A 36 -16.22 -1.37 -3.98
CA LEU A 36 -15.46 -0.64 -4.98
C LEU A 36 -16.28 -0.41 -6.26
N LYS A 37 -17.04 -1.42 -6.68
CA LYS A 37 -17.88 -1.36 -7.88
C LYS A 37 -19.14 -0.53 -7.68
N GLU A 38 -19.91 -0.82 -6.62
CA GLU A 38 -21.21 -0.18 -6.35
C GLU A 38 -21.06 1.31 -6.08
N ASN A 39 -19.99 1.71 -5.38
CA ASN A 39 -19.71 3.10 -5.07
C ASN A 39 -18.88 3.82 -6.16
N LYS A 40 -18.55 3.13 -7.26
CA LYS A 40 -17.75 3.70 -8.37
C LYS A 40 -16.49 4.36 -7.86
N ILE A 41 -15.70 3.62 -7.08
CA ILE A 41 -14.45 4.09 -6.51
C ILE A 41 -13.40 4.20 -7.63
N ASP A 42 -12.71 5.34 -7.69
CA ASP A 42 -11.63 5.60 -8.64
C ASP A 42 -10.27 5.10 -8.11
N VAL A 43 -10.06 5.21 -6.79
CA VAL A 43 -8.79 4.83 -6.16
C VAL A 43 -9.03 4.03 -4.88
N LEU A 44 -8.34 2.89 -4.75
CA LEU A 44 -8.22 2.14 -3.50
C LEU A 44 -6.84 2.38 -2.88
N LEU A 45 -6.82 2.93 -1.67
CA LEU A 45 -5.61 3.06 -0.86
C LEU A 45 -5.55 1.94 0.19
N ILE A 46 -4.46 1.15 0.20
CA ILE A 46 -4.22 0.10 1.19
C ILE A 46 -2.99 0.50 2.01
N ALA A 47 -3.23 0.95 3.24
CA ALA A 47 -2.22 1.59 4.08
C ALA A 47 -1.56 0.63 5.07
N GLY A 48 -0.87 -0.39 4.54
CA GLY A 48 0.01 -1.27 5.30
C GLY A 48 -0.67 -2.47 5.95
N ASP A 49 0.19 -3.33 6.49
CA ASP A 49 -0.12 -4.59 7.16
C ASP A 49 -1.08 -5.48 6.37
N ILE A 50 -0.72 -5.67 5.08
CA ILE A 50 -1.44 -6.56 4.17
C ILE A 50 -1.37 -8.00 4.67
N PHE A 51 -0.19 -8.42 5.11
CA PHE A 51 0.05 -9.75 5.66
C PHE A 51 0.32 -9.68 7.16
N ASP A 52 -0.06 -10.73 7.87
CA ASP A 52 0.17 -10.82 9.33
C ASP A 52 1.65 -10.97 9.69
N VAL A 53 2.45 -11.52 8.78
CA VAL A 53 3.88 -11.78 8.98
C VAL A 53 4.70 -11.44 7.74
N SER A 54 5.97 -11.11 7.92
CA SER A 54 6.90 -10.74 6.84
C SER A 54 7.24 -11.89 5.88
N ASN A 55 6.94 -13.14 6.25
CA ASN A 55 7.03 -14.30 5.38
C ASN A 55 5.66 -14.99 5.27
N PRO A 56 4.71 -14.40 4.53
CA PRO A 56 3.36 -14.90 4.42
C PRO A 56 3.30 -16.25 3.71
N SER A 57 2.30 -17.06 4.06
CA SER A 57 2.04 -18.33 3.39
C SER A 57 1.72 -18.12 1.91
N ALA A 58 1.93 -19.16 1.09
CA ALA A 58 1.52 -19.11 -0.32
C ALA A 58 0.00 -18.88 -0.46
N ALA A 59 -0.80 -19.39 0.48
CA ALA A 59 -2.24 -19.18 0.49
C ALA A 59 -2.61 -17.70 0.74
N SER A 60 -1.96 -17.05 1.69
CA SER A 60 -2.17 -15.62 1.98
C SER A 60 -1.77 -14.75 0.78
N GLN A 61 -0.61 -15.04 0.17
CA GLN A 61 -0.17 -14.34 -1.03
C GLN A 61 -1.14 -14.54 -2.20
N HIS A 62 -1.60 -15.78 -2.41
CA HIS A 62 -2.58 -16.08 -3.45
C HIS A 62 -3.89 -15.32 -3.25
N MET A 63 -4.36 -15.20 -2.01
CA MET A 63 -5.56 -14.45 -1.66
C MET A 63 -5.41 -12.97 -2.04
N PHE A 64 -4.29 -12.33 -1.70
CA PHE A 64 -4.01 -10.93 -2.02
C PHE A 64 -3.94 -10.68 -3.52
N TYR A 65 -3.12 -11.45 -4.26
CA TYR A 65 -2.97 -11.23 -5.71
C TYR A 65 -4.22 -11.61 -6.50
N ARG A 66 -4.99 -12.59 -6.02
CA ARG A 66 -6.30 -12.89 -6.59
C ARG A 66 -7.27 -11.72 -6.41
N PHE A 67 -7.26 -11.07 -5.25
CA PHE A 67 -8.05 -9.87 -5.01
C PHE A 67 -7.65 -8.75 -5.98
N ILE A 68 -6.35 -8.42 -6.11
CA ILE A 68 -5.88 -7.39 -7.05
C ILE A 68 -6.37 -7.70 -8.46
N ARG A 69 -6.15 -8.92 -8.94
CA ARG A 69 -6.61 -9.33 -10.26
C ARG A 69 -8.11 -9.14 -10.43
N GLN A 70 -8.91 -9.59 -9.47
CA GLN A 70 -10.37 -9.51 -9.57
C GLN A 70 -10.85 -8.05 -9.63
N VAL A 71 -10.35 -7.17 -8.76
CA VAL A 71 -10.81 -5.76 -8.74
C VAL A 71 -10.39 -5.00 -10.00
N THR A 72 -9.24 -5.32 -10.57
CA THR A 72 -8.76 -4.69 -11.81
C THR A 72 -9.45 -5.24 -13.06
N GLU A 73 -9.83 -6.51 -13.08
CA GLU A 73 -10.66 -7.09 -14.14
C GLU A 73 -12.10 -6.52 -14.11
N GLU A 74 -12.70 -6.38 -12.91
CA GLU A 74 -14.06 -5.85 -12.74
C GLU A 74 -14.15 -4.33 -12.89
N ASN A 75 -13.08 -3.61 -12.55
CA ASN A 75 -12.95 -2.16 -12.63
C ASN A 75 -11.64 -1.76 -13.34
N PRO A 76 -11.55 -1.83 -14.67
CA PRO A 76 -10.27 -1.56 -15.39
C PRO A 76 -9.73 -0.13 -15.23
N LYS A 77 -10.54 0.79 -14.70
CA LYS A 77 -10.14 2.18 -14.42
C LYS A 77 -9.70 2.41 -12.98
N LEU A 78 -9.94 1.46 -12.08
CA LEU A 78 -9.55 1.53 -10.68
C LEU A 78 -8.02 1.61 -10.57
N GLN A 79 -7.54 2.56 -9.79
CA GLN A 79 -6.14 2.67 -9.40
C GLN A 79 -5.97 2.12 -7.99
N LEU A 80 -4.96 1.26 -7.78
CA LEU A 80 -4.59 0.76 -6.47
C LEU A 80 -3.27 1.39 -6.04
N VAL A 81 -3.24 1.91 -4.80
CA VAL A 81 -2.00 2.37 -4.16
C VAL A 81 -1.85 1.61 -2.85
N VAL A 82 -0.75 0.87 -2.74
CA VAL A 82 -0.45 0.00 -1.61
C VAL A 82 0.85 0.45 -0.98
N VAL A 83 0.88 0.63 0.33
CA VAL A 83 2.12 0.84 1.07
C VAL A 83 2.39 -0.32 2.01
N ALA A 84 3.65 -0.63 2.28
CA ALA A 84 4.01 -1.66 3.25
C ALA A 84 3.82 -1.15 4.68
N GLY A 85 3.27 -1.99 5.55
CA GLY A 85 3.23 -1.79 6.99
C GLY A 85 4.43 -2.39 7.71
N ASN A 86 4.37 -2.41 9.05
CA ASN A 86 5.48 -2.94 9.84
C ASN A 86 5.54 -4.48 9.85
N HIS A 87 4.42 -5.16 9.61
CA HIS A 87 4.36 -6.61 9.46
C HIS A 87 4.80 -7.09 8.09
N ASP A 88 4.67 -6.25 7.07
CA ASP A 88 5.01 -6.62 5.69
C ASP A 88 6.52 -6.71 5.45
N SER A 89 6.90 -7.60 4.54
CA SER A 89 8.21 -7.55 3.89
C SER A 89 8.15 -6.62 2.69
N ALA A 90 8.69 -5.43 2.81
CA ALA A 90 8.71 -4.41 1.76
C ALA A 90 9.19 -4.96 0.40
N ALA A 91 10.32 -5.67 0.39
CA ALA A 91 10.89 -6.25 -0.82
C ALA A 91 10.00 -7.33 -1.45
N ARG A 92 9.33 -8.16 -0.63
CA ARG A 92 8.40 -9.19 -1.15
C ARG A 92 7.14 -8.57 -1.72
N LEU A 93 6.64 -7.52 -1.08
CA LEU A 93 5.45 -6.81 -1.54
C LEU A 93 5.71 -6.11 -2.89
N GLU A 94 6.90 -5.55 -3.11
CA GLU A 94 7.30 -4.93 -4.36
C GLU A 94 7.74 -5.93 -5.46
N ALA A 95 8.12 -7.16 -5.11
CA ALA A 95 8.65 -8.12 -6.08
C ALA A 95 7.76 -8.32 -7.32
N PRO A 96 6.43 -8.41 -7.22
CA PRO A 96 5.55 -8.57 -8.40
C PRO A 96 5.19 -7.24 -9.10
N LEU A 97 5.74 -6.10 -8.65
CA LEU A 97 5.40 -4.77 -9.18
C LEU A 97 5.46 -4.66 -10.71
N PRO A 98 6.46 -5.25 -11.44
CA PRO A 98 6.49 -5.18 -12.90
C PRO A 98 5.25 -5.77 -13.58
N LEU A 99 4.60 -6.76 -12.95
CA LEU A 99 3.36 -7.36 -13.45
C LEU A 99 2.13 -6.54 -13.03
N LEU A 100 2.16 -5.94 -11.84
CA LEU A 100 1.04 -5.22 -11.25
C LEU A 100 0.87 -3.81 -11.82
N GLN A 101 1.93 -3.20 -12.33
CA GLN A 101 1.86 -1.88 -12.96
C GLN A 101 0.96 -1.87 -14.19
N GLU A 102 0.91 -2.96 -14.95
CA GLU A 102 -0.03 -3.11 -16.05
C GLU A 102 -1.49 -3.13 -15.59
N MET A 103 -1.71 -3.43 -14.30
CA MET A 103 -3.01 -3.43 -13.62
C MET A 103 -3.28 -2.14 -12.86
N ARG A 104 -2.62 -1.02 -13.19
CA ARG A 104 -2.74 0.27 -12.49
C ARG A 104 -2.52 0.16 -10.97
N THR A 105 -1.65 -0.75 -10.56
CA THR A 105 -1.34 -0.99 -9.16
C THR A 105 0.06 -0.47 -8.84
N GLU A 106 0.13 0.50 -7.96
CA GLU A 106 1.36 1.08 -7.42
C GLU A 106 1.61 0.51 -6.02
N ILE A 107 2.81 0.00 -5.79
CA ILE A 107 3.23 -0.47 -4.48
C ILE A 107 4.46 0.32 -4.03
N ARG A 108 4.42 0.83 -2.82
CA ARG A 108 5.53 1.50 -2.15
C ARG A 108 5.86 0.74 -0.87
N GLY A 109 6.81 -0.16 -0.97
CA GLY A 109 7.29 -0.94 0.18
C GLY A 109 8.60 -0.39 0.72
N ILE A 110 9.45 0.14 -0.14
CA ILE A 110 10.82 0.56 0.15
C ILE A 110 10.96 2.07 -0.10
N VAL A 111 11.58 2.78 0.85
CA VAL A 111 12.06 4.14 0.60
C VAL A 111 13.33 4.05 -0.24
N ARG A 112 13.21 4.36 -1.52
CA ARG A 112 14.32 4.29 -2.47
C ARG A 112 15.32 5.42 -2.24
N ARG A 113 16.57 5.15 -2.62
CA ARG A 113 17.64 6.15 -2.60
C ARG A 113 18.33 6.20 -3.95
N HIS A 114 18.69 7.39 -4.36
CA HIS A 114 19.54 7.65 -5.51
C HIS A 114 20.78 8.43 -5.05
N GLU A 115 21.97 7.91 -5.30
CA GLU A 115 23.27 8.51 -4.86
C GLU A 115 23.34 8.82 -3.35
N GLY A 116 22.64 8.01 -2.53
CA GLY A 116 22.60 8.18 -1.07
C GLY A 116 21.44 9.06 -0.56
N GLU A 117 20.83 9.86 -1.40
CA GLU A 117 19.69 10.70 -1.05
C GLU A 117 18.36 9.96 -1.23
N ILE A 118 17.34 10.33 -0.45
CA ILE A 118 16.00 9.77 -0.56
C ILE A 118 15.38 10.23 -1.88
N ASP A 119 14.83 9.29 -2.63
CA ASP A 119 14.03 9.55 -3.82
C ASP A 119 12.60 9.93 -3.39
N TYR A 120 12.39 11.23 -3.18
CA TYR A 120 11.10 11.77 -2.76
C TYR A 120 10.02 11.63 -3.83
N ASP A 121 10.41 11.77 -5.10
CA ASP A 121 9.47 11.66 -6.22
C ASP A 121 8.85 10.26 -6.28
N HIS A 122 9.62 9.23 -5.93
CA HIS A 122 9.12 7.86 -5.85
C HIS A 122 8.01 7.68 -4.80
N LEU A 123 7.97 8.51 -3.76
CA LEU A 123 6.96 8.45 -2.70
C LEU A 123 5.67 9.20 -3.07
N ILE A 124 5.65 9.90 -4.20
CA ILE A 124 4.48 10.63 -4.67
C ILE A 124 3.79 9.82 -5.76
N VAL A 125 2.49 9.61 -5.62
CA VAL A 125 1.66 8.92 -6.60
C VAL A 125 0.54 9.85 -7.06
N GLU A 126 0.45 10.08 -8.37
CA GLU A 126 -0.66 10.80 -8.96
C GLU A 126 -1.94 9.97 -8.88
N LEU A 127 -2.98 10.53 -8.27
CA LEU A 127 -4.31 9.92 -8.23
C LEU A 127 -5.17 10.47 -9.36
N LYS A 128 -5.67 9.55 -10.18
CA LYS A 128 -6.41 9.86 -11.41
C LYS A 128 -7.87 9.45 -11.28
N ASN A 129 -8.75 10.30 -11.79
CA ASN A 129 -10.16 9.98 -11.92
C ASN A 129 -10.41 8.95 -13.04
N SER A 130 -11.66 8.54 -13.22
CA SER A 130 -12.07 7.58 -14.26
C SER A 130 -11.83 8.07 -15.70
N GLU A 131 -11.55 9.37 -15.90
CA GLU A 131 -11.22 9.97 -17.19
C GLU A 131 -9.70 10.02 -17.44
N GLY A 132 -8.90 9.68 -16.41
CA GLY A 132 -7.44 9.68 -16.47
C GLY A 132 -6.81 11.02 -16.09
N GLU A 133 -7.59 11.98 -15.60
CA GLU A 133 -7.11 13.28 -15.16
C GLU A 133 -6.59 13.20 -13.73
N VAL A 134 -5.45 13.83 -13.46
CA VAL A 134 -4.88 13.92 -12.11
C VAL A 134 -5.69 14.90 -11.28
N GLU A 135 -6.31 14.43 -10.21
CA GLU A 135 -7.11 15.25 -9.29
C GLU A 135 -6.47 15.41 -7.91
N ALA A 136 -5.52 14.53 -7.54
CA ALA A 136 -4.84 14.60 -6.26
C ALA A 136 -3.46 13.94 -6.33
N LEU A 137 -2.61 14.24 -5.34
CA LEU A 137 -1.34 13.56 -5.11
C LEU A 137 -1.44 12.76 -3.80
N CYS A 138 -0.97 11.53 -3.84
CA CYS A 138 -0.87 10.68 -2.66
C CYS A 138 0.60 10.59 -2.22
N LEU A 139 0.88 10.95 -0.97
CA LEU A 139 2.16 10.68 -0.35
C LEU A 139 2.15 9.22 0.13
N ALA A 140 2.57 8.30 -0.73
CA ALA A 140 2.57 6.86 -0.51
C ALA A 140 3.81 6.44 0.30
N VAL A 141 3.87 6.86 1.56
CA VAL A 141 4.98 6.62 2.46
C VAL A 141 4.77 5.30 3.19
N PRO A 142 5.65 4.29 3.01
CA PRO A 142 5.56 3.02 3.73
C PRO A 142 5.95 3.17 5.20
N PHE A 143 5.80 2.10 5.99
CA PHE A 143 6.33 2.06 7.35
C PHE A 143 7.83 2.33 7.35
N LEU A 144 8.22 3.41 8.05
CA LEU A 144 9.60 3.91 8.07
C LEU A 144 10.44 3.20 9.15
N ARG A 145 11.51 2.54 8.74
CA ARG A 145 12.52 1.97 9.62
C ARG A 145 13.73 2.91 9.74
N GLN A 146 14.62 2.59 10.65
CA GLN A 146 15.88 3.32 10.76
C GLN A 146 16.64 3.26 9.41
N GLY A 147 16.98 4.42 8.88
CA GLY A 147 17.60 4.58 7.56
C GLY A 147 16.64 4.98 6.44
N ASP A 148 15.33 4.93 6.67
CA ASP A 148 14.30 5.30 5.68
C ASP A 148 13.94 6.79 5.72
N TYR A 149 14.40 7.52 6.69
CA TYR A 149 14.16 8.95 6.89
C TYR A 149 15.49 9.73 7.02
N PRO A 150 15.47 11.07 6.83
CA PRO A 150 16.66 11.89 7.00
C PRO A 150 17.22 11.82 8.42
N VAL A 151 18.55 11.79 8.53
CA VAL A 151 19.22 11.91 9.83
C VAL A 151 19.17 13.36 10.26
N VAL A 152 18.63 13.62 11.44
CA VAL A 152 18.56 14.96 12.03
C VAL A 152 19.32 15.00 13.35
N THR A 153 20.08 16.08 13.59
CA THR A 153 20.70 16.33 14.89
C THR A 153 19.67 17.03 15.78
N THR A 154 19.29 16.40 16.89
CA THR A 154 18.25 16.91 17.77
C THR A 154 18.49 16.45 19.21
N ASP A 155 18.04 17.24 20.18
CA ASP A 155 17.98 16.86 21.60
C ASP A 155 16.68 16.08 21.92
N GLY A 156 15.76 15.97 20.94
CA GLY A 156 14.49 15.26 21.04
C GLY A 156 14.57 13.80 20.57
N ASN A 157 13.46 13.27 20.06
CA ASN A 157 13.39 11.93 19.49
C ASN A 157 13.84 11.93 18.02
N PRO A 158 15.01 11.35 17.67
CA PRO A 158 15.53 11.39 16.30
C PRO A 158 14.61 10.74 15.27
N TYR A 159 13.85 9.72 15.67
CA TYR A 159 12.83 9.09 14.80
C TYR A 159 11.72 10.07 14.44
N ALA A 160 11.11 10.69 15.45
CA ALA A 160 10.03 11.63 15.24
C ALA A 160 10.43 12.84 14.39
N GLU A 161 11.61 13.41 14.69
CA GLU A 161 12.13 14.56 13.92
C GLU A 161 12.57 14.15 12.50
N GLY A 162 13.13 12.96 12.30
CA GLY A 162 13.47 12.45 10.98
C GLY A 162 12.22 12.20 10.12
N VAL A 163 11.16 11.62 10.69
CA VAL A 163 9.87 11.44 10.01
C VAL A 163 9.25 12.79 9.65
N LYS A 164 9.25 13.75 10.58
CA LYS A 164 8.77 15.12 10.34
C LYS A 164 9.51 15.79 9.20
N GLU A 165 10.84 15.68 9.17
CA GLU A 165 11.69 16.23 8.10
C GLU A 165 11.37 15.57 6.76
N LEU A 166 11.15 14.24 6.72
CA LEU A 166 10.76 13.53 5.51
C LEU A 166 9.47 14.11 4.92
N TYR A 167 8.43 14.26 5.75
CA TYR A 167 7.17 14.84 5.30
C TYR A 167 7.27 16.32 4.92
N ALA A 168 8.14 17.09 5.59
CA ALA A 168 8.37 18.49 5.23
C ALA A 168 9.01 18.65 3.84
N ARG A 169 9.82 17.66 3.41
CA ARG A 169 10.42 17.65 2.06
C ARG A 169 9.49 17.10 0.97
N LEU A 170 8.41 16.43 1.34
CA LEU A 170 7.39 15.92 0.42
C LEU A 170 6.31 16.97 0.09
N GLN A 171 6.26 18.08 0.84
CA GLN A 171 5.31 19.17 0.63
C GLN A 171 5.85 20.21 -0.36
#